data_27ee2d3eeb5d97ee80352fac43aeef49
#
_entry.id   27ee2d3eeb5d97ee80352fac43aeef49
#
_cell.length_a   1.000
_cell.length_b   1.000
_cell.length_c   1.000
_cell.angle_alpha   90.00
_cell.angle_beta   90.00
_cell.angle_gamma   90.00
#
_symmetry.space_group_name_H-M   'P 1'
#
loop_
_entity.id
_entity.type
_entity.pdbx_description
1 polymer ?
#
loop_
_entity_poly.entity_id
_entity_poly.type
_entity_poly.pdbx_seq_one_letter_code
_entity_poly.pdbx_strand_id
1 'polypeptide(L)'
;MDRLWSPWRLQYVTSTADAQGCVFCEAATAGDAAALVVHRGRTCYVILNLFPYNSGHLMVVPNRHIATLSAATHEERCEMMDLTQLAEQALTQAYRPQGLNVGMNLGRSAGAGIVDHIHVHVVPRWNGDTNFMTVVGEVRVLPEDITETARRLREAFGRLAGKRQCEAGSQKQE
;
A
#
# COMPACT_ATOMS: atom_id res chain seq x y z
N MET A 1 -2.04 30.48 9.69
CA MET A 1 -1.86 29.07 9.30
C MET A 1 -2.34 28.95 7.88
N ASP A 2 -1.40 28.82 6.94
CA ASP A 2 -1.72 28.76 5.52
C ASP A 2 -2.36 27.41 5.18
N ARG A 3 -3.43 27.43 4.40
CA ARG A 3 -4.20 26.22 4.04
C ARG A 3 -3.77 25.75 2.65
N LEU A 4 -3.27 24.51 2.56
CA LEU A 4 -3.04 23.82 1.29
C LEU A 4 -4.37 23.19 0.82
N TRP A 5 -4.83 23.60 -0.33
CA TRP A 5 -6.02 23.05 -0.99
C TRP A 5 -5.61 21.85 -1.86
N SER A 6 -6.31 20.73 -1.74
CA SER A 6 -6.11 19.52 -2.56
C SER A 6 -7.42 19.13 -3.25
N PRO A 7 -7.86 19.82 -4.31
CA PRO A 7 -9.14 19.58 -4.97
C PRO A 7 -9.31 18.16 -5.48
N TRP A 8 -8.23 17.54 -5.99
CA TRP A 8 -8.19 16.14 -6.43
C TRP A 8 -8.57 15.14 -5.32
N ARG A 9 -8.25 15.48 -4.07
CA ARG A 9 -8.59 14.64 -2.91
C ARG A 9 -10.09 14.68 -2.60
N LEU A 10 -10.76 15.80 -2.85
CA LEU A 10 -12.20 15.93 -2.68
C LEU A 10 -12.93 15.04 -3.69
N GLN A 11 -12.49 15.04 -4.95
CA GLN A 11 -13.07 14.21 -6.01
C GLN A 11 -12.87 12.71 -5.70
N TYR A 12 -11.70 12.32 -5.17
CA TYR A 12 -11.44 10.96 -4.70
C TYR A 12 -12.37 10.55 -3.55
N VAL A 13 -12.52 11.41 -2.53
CA VAL A 13 -13.36 11.13 -1.35
C VAL A 13 -14.85 11.08 -1.71
N THR A 14 -15.29 11.88 -2.68
CA THR A 14 -16.69 11.89 -3.12
C THR A 14 -17.02 10.74 -4.07
N SER A 15 -16.12 10.31 -4.94
CA SER A 15 -16.32 9.18 -5.86
C SER A 15 -16.33 7.80 -5.18
N THR A 16 -15.64 7.64 -4.05
CA THR A 16 -15.65 6.40 -3.27
C THR A 16 -16.90 6.22 -2.40
N ALA A 17 -17.70 7.27 -2.21
CA ALA A 17 -18.92 7.20 -1.41
C ALA A 17 -20.08 6.45 -2.09
N ASP A 18 -20.07 6.33 -3.42
CA ASP A 18 -21.15 5.73 -4.21
C ASP A 18 -20.87 4.28 -4.67
N ALA A 19 -19.70 3.71 -4.35
CA ALA A 19 -19.37 2.33 -4.69
C ALA A 19 -20.17 1.34 -3.82
N GLN A 20 -21.05 0.56 -4.44
CA GLN A 20 -21.71 -0.58 -3.79
C GLN A 20 -20.67 -1.70 -3.55
N GLY A 21 -19.99 -1.67 -2.42
CA GLY A 21 -19.01 -2.69 -2.03
C GLY A 21 -17.70 -2.11 -1.49
N CYS A 22 -16.87 -2.97 -0.93
CA CYS A 22 -15.55 -2.61 -0.43
C CYS A 22 -14.49 -3.05 -1.44
N VAL A 23 -13.78 -2.08 -2.04
CA VAL A 23 -12.72 -2.35 -3.03
C VAL A 23 -11.62 -3.28 -2.50
N PHE A 24 -11.35 -3.27 -1.19
CA PHE A 24 -10.38 -4.16 -0.58
C PHE A 24 -10.91 -5.60 -0.44
N CYS A 25 -12.21 -5.77 -0.12
CA CYS A 25 -12.82 -7.10 -0.11
C CYS A 25 -12.88 -7.71 -1.51
N GLU A 26 -13.15 -6.90 -2.52
CA GLU A 26 -13.13 -7.32 -3.93
C GLU A 26 -11.71 -7.72 -4.36
N ALA A 27 -10.68 -6.91 -4.01
CA ALA A 27 -9.29 -7.21 -4.31
C ALA A 27 -8.79 -8.47 -3.59
N ALA A 28 -9.29 -8.77 -2.38
CA ALA A 28 -8.92 -9.97 -1.63
C ALA A 28 -9.28 -11.26 -2.40
N THR A 29 -10.38 -11.24 -3.16
CA THR A 29 -10.92 -12.40 -3.89
C THR A 29 -10.63 -12.39 -5.39
N ALA A 30 -10.27 -11.24 -5.95
CA ALA A 30 -9.96 -11.09 -7.37
C ALA A 30 -8.58 -11.68 -7.73
N GLY A 31 -8.35 -11.88 -9.04
CA GLY A 31 -7.04 -12.24 -9.57
C GLY A 31 -6.03 -11.10 -9.38
N ASP A 32 -4.80 -11.40 -9.01
CA ASP A 32 -3.77 -10.44 -8.61
C ASP A 32 -3.50 -9.36 -9.66
N ALA A 33 -3.50 -9.73 -10.93
CA ALA A 33 -3.23 -8.78 -12.01
C ALA A 33 -4.34 -7.72 -12.14
N ALA A 34 -5.59 -8.13 -12.08
CA ALA A 34 -6.74 -7.24 -12.20
C ALA A 34 -6.90 -6.33 -10.98
N ALA A 35 -6.56 -6.86 -9.79
CA ALA A 35 -6.71 -6.15 -8.52
C ALA A 35 -5.49 -5.31 -8.11
N LEU A 36 -4.40 -5.28 -8.90
CA LEU A 36 -3.13 -4.65 -8.52
C LEU A 36 -2.48 -5.21 -7.24
N VAL A 37 -2.84 -6.44 -6.85
CA VAL A 37 -2.22 -7.15 -5.74
C VAL A 37 -0.81 -7.58 -6.15
N VAL A 38 0.17 -7.31 -5.29
CA VAL A 38 1.58 -7.61 -5.55
C VAL A 38 2.12 -8.74 -4.69
N HIS A 39 1.48 -9.01 -3.56
CA HIS A 39 1.82 -10.13 -2.68
C HIS A 39 0.63 -10.53 -1.81
N ARG A 40 0.48 -11.85 -1.54
CA ARG A 40 -0.52 -12.38 -0.61
C ARG A 40 0.18 -13.08 0.55
N GLY A 41 -0.20 -12.69 1.76
CA GLY A 41 0.07 -13.43 2.98
C GLY A 41 -1.08 -14.39 3.30
N ARG A 42 -1.17 -14.79 4.55
CA ARG A 42 -2.20 -15.71 5.06
C ARG A 42 -3.48 -14.99 5.45
N THR A 43 -3.37 -13.91 6.22
CA THR A 43 -4.47 -13.10 6.73
C THR A 43 -4.53 -11.70 6.14
N CYS A 44 -3.46 -11.29 5.44
CA CYS A 44 -3.30 -9.98 4.84
C CYS A 44 -2.73 -10.09 3.41
N TYR A 45 -2.80 -9.01 2.66
CA TYR A 45 -2.18 -8.91 1.34
C TYR A 45 -1.59 -7.51 1.11
N VAL A 46 -0.74 -7.38 0.10
CA VAL A 46 -0.13 -6.11 -0.33
C VAL A 46 -0.66 -5.72 -1.70
N ILE A 47 -1.17 -4.51 -1.81
CA ILE A 47 -1.79 -3.96 -3.02
C ILE A 47 -1.20 -2.59 -3.35
N LEU A 48 -1.10 -2.26 -4.64
CA LEU A 48 -0.79 -0.91 -5.08
C LEU A 48 -1.98 0.03 -4.87
N ASN A 49 -1.69 1.25 -4.44
CA ASN A 49 -2.70 2.28 -4.42
C ASN A 49 -2.98 2.77 -5.85
N LEU A 50 -4.24 2.69 -6.28
CA LEU A 50 -4.67 3.16 -7.61
C LEU A 50 -4.46 4.68 -7.78
N PHE A 51 -4.50 5.43 -6.67
CA PHE A 51 -4.25 6.88 -6.61
C PHE A 51 -2.99 7.16 -5.79
N PRO A 52 -1.79 6.80 -6.29
CA PRO A 52 -0.58 6.78 -5.50
C PRO A 52 -0.11 8.20 -5.16
N TYR A 53 0.44 8.37 -3.95
CA TYR A 53 1.12 9.61 -3.57
C TYR A 53 2.48 9.74 -4.26
N ASN A 54 3.17 8.61 -4.48
CA ASN A 54 4.39 8.48 -5.26
C ASN A 54 4.39 7.11 -5.95
N SER A 55 5.22 6.93 -7.00
CA SER A 55 5.40 5.62 -7.64
C SER A 55 5.79 4.56 -6.61
N GLY A 56 5.13 3.41 -6.67
CA GLY A 56 5.35 2.35 -5.69
C GLY A 56 4.59 2.51 -4.37
N HIS A 57 3.61 3.40 -4.26
CA HIS A 57 2.75 3.51 -3.07
C HIS A 57 1.98 2.21 -2.84
N LEU A 58 2.36 1.48 -1.81
CA LEU A 58 1.76 0.21 -1.39
C LEU A 58 0.80 0.41 -0.22
N MET A 59 -0.14 -0.51 -0.10
CA MET A 59 -0.99 -0.66 1.08
C MET A 59 -0.96 -2.12 1.54
N VAL A 60 -0.84 -2.34 2.86
CA VAL A 60 -0.99 -3.66 3.49
C VAL A 60 -2.39 -3.73 4.09
N VAL A 61 -3.17 -4.71 3.68
CA VAL A 61 -4.61 -4.80 3.94
C VAL A 61 -4.95 -6.17 4.51
N PRO A 62 -5.71 -6.27 5.62
CA PRO A 62 -6.23 -7.56 6.09
C PRO A 62 -7.30 -8.11 5.13
N ASN A 63 -7.38 -9.45 5.02
CA ASN A 63 -8.40 -10.11 4.19
C ASN A 63 -9.81 -9.88 4.76
N ARG A 64 -9.93 -9.78 6.10
CA ARG A 64 -11.20 -9.51 6.78
C ARG A 64 -11.56 -8.03 6.68
N HIS A 65 -12.83 -7.75 6.46
CA HIS A 65 -13.39 -6.40 6.49
C HIS A 65 -13.48 -5.90 7.94
N ILE A 66 -12.50 -5.11 8.37
CA ILE A 66 -12.41 -4.53 9.72
C ILE A 66 -12.06 -3.06 9.65
N ALA A 67 -12.77 -2.23 10.43
CA ALA A 67 -12.64 -0.78 10.40
C ALA A 67 -11.58 -0.23 11.37
N THR A 68 -11.17 -1.01 12.38
CA THR A 68 -10.30 -0.52 13.45
C THR A 68 -9.19 -1.51 13.77
N LEU A 69 -8.08 -0.99 14.27
CA LEU A 69 -6.95 -1.81 14.70
C LEU A 69 -7.32 -2.71 15.91
N SER A 70 -8.24 -2.25 16.77
CA SER A 70 -8.74 -3.03 17.89
C SER A 70 -9.58 -4.23 17.48
N ALA A 71 -10.20 -4.20 16.29
CA ALA A 71 -10.95 -5.33 15.73
C ALA A 71 -10.04 -6.37 15.05
N ALA A 72 -8.77 -6.05 14.80
CA ALA A 72 -7.80 -6.96 14.23
C ALA A 72 -7.35 -8.00 15.27
N THR A 73 -7.26 -9.26 14.85
CA THR A 73 -6.68 -10.32 15.66
C THR A 73 -5.19 -10.10 15.90
N HIS A 74 -4.61 -10.81 16.86
CA HIS A 74 -3.16 -10.76 17.08
C HIS A 74 -2.39 -11.18 15.82
N GLU A 75 -2.85 -12.24 15.17
CA GLU A 75 -2.25 -12.79 13.96
C GLU A 75 -2.27 -11.78 12.79
N GLU A 76 -3.41 -11.11 12.56
CA GLU A 76 -3.54 -10.08 11.54
C GLU A 76 -2.59 -8.90 11.82
N ARG A 77 -2.49 -8.44 13.07
CA ARG A 77 -1.58 -7.34 13.42
C ARG A 77 -0.12 -7.72 13.22
N CYS A 78 0.27 -8.94 13.60
CA CYS A 78 1.63 -9.44 13.34
C CYS A 78 1.92 -9.49 11.85
N GLU A 79 1.04 -10.11 11.06
CA GLU A 79 1.25 -10.23 9.62
C GLU A 79 1.21 -8.88 8.88
N MET A 80 0.36 -7.93 9.32
CA MET A 80 0.39 -6.57 8.79
C MET A 80 1.78 -5.93 8.94
N MET A 81 2.44 -6.12 10.09
CA MET A 81 3.80 -5.58 10.30
C MET A 81 4.86 -6.36 9.53
N ASP A 82 4.75 -7.68 9.45
CA ASP A 82 5.66 -8.53 8.67
C ASP A 82 5.60 -8.19 7.18
N LEU A 83 4.39 -7.98 6.65
CA LEU A 83 4.20 -7.56 5.26
C LEU A 83 4.61 -6.11 5.02
N THR A 84 4.50 -5.24 6.02
CA THR A 84 5.03 -3.86 5.95
C THR A 84 6.55 -3.87 5.84
N GLN A 85 7.24 -4.69 6.64
CA GLN A 85 8.68 -4.90 6.53
C GLN A 85 9.07 -5.48 5.17
N LEU A 86 8.31 -6.45 4.67
CA LEU A 86 8.57 -7.03 3.36
C LEU A 86 8.36 -6.00 2.23
N ALA A 87 7.36 -5.13 2.35
CA ALA A 87 7.10 -4.03 1.43
C ALA A 87 8.24 -3.01 1.42
N GLU A 88 8.79 -2.66 2.59
CA GLU A 88 10.00 -1.82 2.71
C GLU A 88 11.17 -2.42 1.93
N GLN A 89 11.44 -3.72 2.13
CA GLN A 89 12.52 -4.42 1.43
C GLN A 89 12.30 -4.46 -0.09
N ALA A 90 11.06 -4.74 -0.53
CA ALA A 90 10.72 -4.79 -1.95
C ALA A 90 10.86 -3.42 -2.62
N LEU A 91 10.39 -2.35 -1.97
CA LEU A 91 10.55 -0.98 -2.45
C LEU A 91 12.01 -0.56 -2.50
N THR A 92 12.79 -0.92 -1.49
CA THR A 92 14.23 -0.63 -1.45
C THR A 92 14.98 -1.32 -2.59
N GLN A 93 14.66 -2.58 -2.90
CA GLN A 93 15.26 -3.31 -4.02
C GLN A 93 14.83 -2.75 -5.38
N ALA A 94 13.54 -2.41 -5.54
CA ALA A 94 12.99 -2.00 -6.82
C ALA A 94 13.31 -0.54 -7.18
N TYR A 95 13.30 0.35 -6.20
CA TYR A 95 13.28 1.81 -6.41
C TYR A 95 14.37 2.58 -5.69
N ARG A 96 15.04 2.00 -4.69
CA ARG A 96 16.08 2.66 -3.87
C ARG A 96 15.62 4.02 -3.35
N PRO A 97 14.46 4.12 -2.68
CA PRO A 97 13.98 5.37 -2.12
C PRO A 97 14.94 5.90 -1.06
N GLN A 98 14.93 7.22 -0.84
CA GLN A 98 15.73 7.86 0.20
C GLN A 98 15.04 7.83 1.57
N GLY A 99 13.77 7.46 1.61
CA GLY A 99 12.98 7.27 2.82
C GLY A 99 11.65 6.62 2.52
N LEU A 100 10.91 6.28 3.57
CA LEU A 100 9.56 5.71 3.50
C LEU A 100 8.67 6.40 4.53
N ASN A 101 7.43 6.73 4.15
CA ASN A 101 6.39 7.04 5.12
C ASN A 101 5.51 5.82 5.30
N VAL A 102 5.37 5.37 6.55
CA VAL A 102 4.51 4.25 6.93
C VAL A 102 3.48 4.75 7.92
N GLY A 103 2.21 4.41 7.71
CA GLY A 103 1.14 4.85 8.62
C GLY A 103 -0.25 4.37 8.22
N MET A 104 -1.20 4.55 9.13
CA MET A 104 -2.62 4.25 8.97
C MET A 104 -3.47 5.50 9.20
N ASN A 105 -4.57 5.62 8.46
CA ASN A 105 -5.62 6.59 8.73
C ASN A 105 -6.81 5.86 9.35
N LEU A 106 -7.12 6.12 10.60
CA LEU A 106 -8.25 5.52 11.30
C LEU A 106 -9.38 6.54 11.42
N GLY A 107 -10.47 6.28 10.68
CA GLY A 107 -11.64 7.14 10.62
C GLY A 107 -11.51 8.32 9.64
N ARG A 108 -12.64 8.90 9.30
CA ARG A 108 -12.79 9.95 8.27
C ARG A 108 -11.97 11.22 8.60
N SER A 109 -12.00 11.65 9.85
CA SER A 109 -11.28 12.86 10.31
C SER A 109 -9.77 12.73 10.25
N ALA A 110 -9.24 11.49 10.25
CA ALA A 110 -7.82 11.20 10.05
C ALA A 110 -7.42 11.14 8.57
N GLY A 111 -8.39 11.30 7.65
CA GLY A 111 -8.16 11.31 6.22
C GLY A 111 -8.24 9.92 5.56
N ALA A 112 -8.89 8.95 6.20
CA ALA A 112 -9.19 7.67 5.55
C ALA A 112 -10.12 7.87 4.35
N GLY A 113 -9.69 7.45 3.17
CA GLY A 113 -10.54 7.39 1.97
C GLY A 113 -11.51 6.22 2.03
N ILE A 114 -11.05 5.08 2.54
CA ILE A 114 -11.86 3.89 2.82
C ILE A 114 -11.89 3.75 4.34
N VAL A 115 -13.02 4.10 4.96
CA VAL A 115 -13.15 4.24 6.42
C VAL A 115 -13.33 2.88 7.10
N ASP A 116 -14.07 1.98 6.44
CA ASP A 116 -14.54 0.74 7.05
C ASP A 116 -13.62 -0.46 6.83
N HIS A 117 -12.47 -0.26 6.20
CA HIS A 117 -11.47 -1.30 6.00
C HIS A 117 -10.06 -0.74 6.23
N ILE A 118 -9.45 -1.13 7.37
CA ILE A 118 -8.12 -0.61 7.74
C ILE A 118 -7.04 -1.05 6.75
N HIS A 119 -6.05 -0.20 6.58
CA HIS A 119 -4.89 -0.48 5.73
C HIS A 119 -3.68 0.33 6.17
N VAL A 120 -2.50 -0.24 6.03
CA VAL A 120 -1.21 0.45 6.28
C VAL A 120 -0.69 0.97 4.97
N HIS A 121 -0.47 2.28 4.87
CA HIS A 121 0.24 2.89 3.75
C HIS A 121 1.74 2.70 3.89
N VAL A 122 2.41 2.37 2.79
CA VAL A 122 3.87 2.37 2.65
C VAL A 122 4.22 3.18 1.42
N VAL A 123 4.73 4.38 1.64
CA VAL A 123 4.96 5.38 0.60
C VAL A 123 6.45 5.66 0.45
N PRO A 124 7.09 5.30 -0.67
CA PRO A 124 8.48 5.64 -0.91
C PRO A 124 8.65 7.13 -1.17
N ARG A 125 9.77 7.67 -0.67
CA ARG A 125 10.07 9.09 -0.72
C ARG A 125 11.46 9.37 -1.30
N TRP A 126 11.55 10.45 -2.06
CA TRP A 126 12.80 10.97 -2.63
C TRP A 126 12.94 12.46 -2.36
N ASN A 127 14.16 12.95 -2.27
CA ASN A 127 14.41 14.38 -2.20
C ASN A 127 13.86 15.05 -3.47
N GLY A 128 13.02 16.06 -3.29
CA GLY A 128 12.39 16.77 -4.41
C GLY A 128 11.17 16.06 -5.01
N ASP A 129 10.62 15.02 -4.39
CA ASP A 129 9.38 14.37 -4.83
C ASP A 129 8.13 15.27 -4.69
N THR A 130 8.27 16.36 -3.96
CA THR A 130 7.27 17.44 -3.88
C THR A 130 7.89 18.70 -4.49
N ASN A 131 7.28 19.25 -5.53
CA ASN A 131 7.74 20.47 -6.22
C ASN A 131 6.56 21.41 -6.49
N PHE A 132 6.84 22.54 -7.17
CA PHE A 132 5.82 23.55 -7.44
C PHE A 132 4.67 23.02 -8.31
N MET A 133 4.88 22.02 -9.17
CA MET A 133 3.84 21.42 -9.99
C MET A 133 2.72 20.81 -9.15
N THR A 134 3.08 20.16 -8.03
CA THR A 134 2.10 19.60 -7.10
C THR A 134 1.31 20.68 -6.36
N VAL A 135 1.96 21.82 -6.07
CA VAL A 135 1.38 22.91 -5.25
C VAL A 135 0.63 23.93 -6.10
N VAL A 136 1.17 24.30 -7.26
CA VAL A 136 0.65 25.36 -8.14
C VAL A 136 -0.16 24.78 -9.31
N GLY A 137 0.32 23.67 -9.86
CA GLY A 137 -0.32 23.03 -11.03
C GLY A 137 -1.36 21.96 -10.66
N GLU A 138 -1.50 21.62 -9.38
CA GLU A 138 -2.38 20.55 -8.90
C GLU A 138 -2.18 19.20 -9.63
N VAL A 139 -1.01 19.04 -10.25
CA VAL A 139 -0.63 17.88 -11.07
C VAL A 139 0.48 17.12 -10.38
N ARG A 140 0.30 15.81 -10.25
CA ARG A 140 1.36 14.91 -9.80
C ARG A 140 1.89 14.13 -10.99
N VAL A 141 3.19 14.30 -11.27
CA VAL A 141 3.87 13.53 -12.31
C VAL A 141 4.27 12.19 -11.72
N LEU A 142 3.68 11.10 -12.21
CA LEU A 142 4.09 9.73 -11.92
C LEU A 142 4.96 9.25 -13.08
N PRO A 143 6.25 8.96 -12.85
CA PRO A 143 7.18 8.63 -13.92
C PRO A 143 7.04 7.22 -14.48
N GLU A 144 6.19 6.37 -13.89
CA GLU A 144 6.00 4.97 -14.27
C GLU A 144 4.51 4.60 -14.30
N ASP A 145 4.12 3.79 -15.28
CA ASP A 145 2.78 3.21 -15.36
C ASP A 145 2.53 2.24 -14.20
N ILE A 146 1.27 2.18 -13.72
CA ILE A 146 0.91 1.37 -12.54
C ILE A 146 1.05 -0.13 -12.81
N THR A 147 0.87 -0.59 -14.04
CA THR A 147 1.01 -2.00 -14.41
C THR A 147 2.48 -2.42 -14.40
N GLU A 148 3.37 -1.55 -14.85
CA GLU A 148 4.82 -1.76 -14.77
C GLU A 148 5.31 -1.71 -13.33
N THR A 149 4.80 -0.79 -12.54
CA THR A 149 5.03 -0.75 -11.08
C THR A 149 4.62 -2.07 -10.42
N ALA A 150 3.43 -2.59 -10.77
CA ALA A 150 2.94 -3.87 -10.24
C ALA A 150 3.84 -5.04 -10.62
N ARG A 151 4.25 -5.12 -11.90
CA ARG A 151 5.15 -6.16 -12.39
C ARG A 151 6.48 -6.16 -11.63
N ARG A 152 7.11 -5.01 -11.54
CA ARG A 152 8.40 -4.81 -10.86
C ARG A 152 8.34 -5.20 -9.38
N LEU A 153 7.28 -4.81 -8.69
CA LEU A 153 7.11 -5.13 -7.28
C LEU A 153 6.81 -6.61 -7.06
N ARG A 154 5.96 -7.26 -7.89
CA ARG A 154 5.75 -8.71 -7.80
C ARG A 154 7.06 -9.49 -7.93
N GLU A 155 7.94 -9.10 -8.83
CA GLU A 155 9.26 -9.71 -8.97
C GLU A 155 10.13 -9.50 -7.72
N ALA A 156 10.09 -8.30 -7.12
CA ALA A 156 10.84 -8.03 -5.89
C ALA A 156 10.32 -8.87 -4.72
N PHE A 157 9.00 -8.94 -4.53
CA PHE A 157 8.37 -9.79 -3.52
C PHE A 157 8.69 -11.27 -3.73
N GLY A 158 8.63 -11.76 -4.96
CA GLY A 158 8.97 -13.16 -5.30
C GLY A 158 10.41 -13.53 -4.92
N ARG A 159 11.37 -12.64 -5.21
CA ARG A 159 12.78 -12.85 -4.82
C ARG A 159 12.98 -12.88 -3.31
N LEU A 160 12.27 -12.04 -2.56
CA LEU A 160 12.36 -11.98 -1.10
C LEU A 160 11.70 -13.19 -0.42
N ALA A 161 10.55 -13.63 -0.92
CA ALA A 161 9.86 -14.82 -0.43
C ALA A 161 10.71 -16.10 -0.62
N GLY A 162 11.35 -16.24 -1.78
CA GLY A 162 12.26 -17.35 -2.04
C GLY A 162 13.45 -17.41 -1.08
N LYS A 163 14.05 -16.27 -0.72
CA LYS A 163 15.16 -16.20 0.25
C LYS A 163 14.74 -16.65 1.65
N ARG A 164 13.59 -16.19 2.14
CA ARG A 164 13.08 -16.58 3.47
C ARG A 164 12.81 -18.08 3.58
N GLN A 165 12.36 -18.74 2.52
CA GLN A 165 12.16 -20.19 2.50
C GLN A 165 13.48 -20.96 2.57
N CYS A 166 14.52 -20.49 1.91
CA CYS A 166 15.85 -21.09 1.99
C CYS A 166 16.47 -20.97 3.39
N GLU A 167 16.34 -19.82 4.04
CA GLU A 167 16.86 -19.59 5.40
C GLU A 167 16.11 -20.43 6.45
N ALA A 168 14.78 -20.53 6.35
CA ALA A 168 13.99 -21.38 7.24
C ALA A 168 14.25 -22.88 7.07
N GLY A 169 14.65 -23.33 5.88
CA GLY A 169 15.04 -24.71 5.60
C GLY A 169 16.40 -25.09 6.20
N SER A 170 17.34 -24.14 6.26
CA SER A 170 18.70 -24.37 6.82
C SER A 170 18.70 -24.47 8.35
N GLN A 171 17.78 -23.80 9.05
CA GLN A 171 17.68 -23.83 10.51
C GLN A 171 17.01 -25.10 11.08
N LYS A 172 16.43 -25.95 10.23
CA LYS A 172 15.81 -27.23 10.66
C LYS A 172 16.77 -28.43 10.57
N GLN A 173 18.01 -28.21 10.18
CA GLN A 173 19.03 -29.29 10.02
C GLN A 173 20.13 -29.23 11.10
N GLU A 174 20.06 -28.36 12.08
CA GLU A 174 20.85 -28.35 13.31
C GLU A 174 19.98 -28.79 14.51
#